data_8c9f25f787a564e34cb184f007e2b050
#
_entry.id   8c9f25f787a564e34cb184f007e2b050
#
_cell.length_a   1.000
_cell.length_b   1.000
_cell.length_c   1.000
_cell.angle_alpha   90.00
_cell.angle_beta   90.00
_cell.angle_gamma   90.00
#
_symmetry.space_group_name_H-M   'P 1'
#
loop_
_entity.id
_entity.type
_entity.pdbx_description
1 polymer ?
#
loop_
_entity_poly.entity_id
_entity_poly.type
_entity_poly.pdbx_seq_one_letter_code
_entity_poly.pdbx_strand_id
1 'polypeptide(L)'
;MSKKEVIKLPNQRSEINWTSYLATAYAEGFCEGENAPAEDQLEAWAYLIMTGLCWSLQGWFGRNARSLIDNNIIGKEGTVNWDMLDEMGH
;
A
#
# COMPACT_ATOMS: atom_id res chain seq x y z
N MET A 1 -8.75 6.34 23.76
CA MET A 1 -8.58 6.29 23.23
C MET A 1 -8.57 6.06 22.41
N SER A 2 -8.78 6.09 22.01
CA SER A 2 -8.66 5.68 21.09
C SER A 2 -8.04 6.10 20.24
N LYS A 3 -7.44 5.92 19.71
CA LYS A 3 -6.81 6.40 18.93
C LYS A 3 -7.01 6.01 17.69
N LYS A 4 -6.92 6.73 16.74
CA LYS A 4 -7.13 6.38 15.54
C LYS A 4 -6.03 5.68 15.07
N GLU A 5 -6.06 4.80 14.28
CA GLU A 5 -5.02 3.97 13.75
C GLU A 5 -4.43 4.57 12.50
N VAL A 6 -4.19 5.84 12.53
CA VAL A 6 -3.59 6.50 11.38
C VAL A 6 -2.09 6.34 11.43
N ILE A 7 -1.52 5.69 10.44
CA ILE A 7 -0.09 5.40 10.39
C ILE A 7 0.48 5.97 9.11
N LYS A 8 1.61 6.66 9.23
CA LYS A 8 2.29 7.16 8.05
C LYS A 8 3.36 6.18 7.61
N LEU A 9 3.48 6.02 6.31
CA LEU A 9 4.50 5.14 5.77
C LEU A 9 5.87 5.83 5.83
N PRO A 10 6.93 5.05 5.89
CA PRO A 10 8.28 5.64 6.02
C PRO A 10 8.63 6.63 4.93
N ASN A 11 8.22 6.38 3.70
CA ASN A 11 8.55 7.29 2.60
C ASN A 11 7.33 7.66 1.80
N GLN A 12 6.23 7.91 2.48
CA GLN A 12 4.97 8.23 1.84
C GLN A 12 5.04 9.54 1.09
N ARG A 13 4.52 9.55 -0.12
CA ARG A 13 4.50 10.76 -0.94
C ARG A 13 3.19 11.53 -0.83
N SER A 14 2.08 10.84 -0.63
CA SER A 14 0.78 11.50 -0.54
C SER A 14 0.54 12.02 0.87
N GLU A 15 -0.54 12.73 1.04
CA GLU A 15 -0.94 13.19 2.36
C GLU A 15 -2.10 12.39 2.90
N ILE A 16 -2.34 11.23 2.31
CA ILE A 16 -3.44 10.38 2.75
C ILE A 16 -3.14 9.84 4.14
N ASN A 17 -4.12 9.90 5.00
CA ASN A 17 -3.99 9.30 6.33
C ASN A 17 -4.48 7.87 6.22
N TRP A 18 -3.56 6.97 6.01
CA TRP A 18 -3.91 5.58 5.73
C TRP A 18 -4.51 4.88 6.94
N THR A 19 -5.58 4.17 6.71
CA THR A 19 -6.20 3.32 7.70
C THR A 19 -6.43 1.96 7.04
N SER A 20 -6.78 0.97 7.84
CA SER A 20 -7.05 -0.35 7.28
C SER A 20 -8.13 -0.31 6.22
N TYR A 21 -9.18 0.46 6.48
CA TYR A 21 -10.28 0.54 5.54
C TYR A 21 -9.84 1.19 4.22
N LEU A 22 -9.17 2.33 4.32
CA LEU A 22 -8.76 3.04 3.11
C LEU A 22 -7.75 2.21 2.31
N ALA A 23 -6.79 1.60 3.00
CA ALA A 23 -5.79 0.84 2.29
C ALA A 23 -6.42 -0.34 1.55
N THR A 24 -7.37 -1.00 2.19
CA THR A 24 -8.04 -2.13 1.55
C THR A 24 -8.86 -1.66 0.35
N ALA A 25 -9.58 -0.58 0.49
CA ALA A 25 -10.39 -0.06 -0.61
C ALA A 25 -9.52 0.35 -1.79
N TYR A 26 -8.42 1.01 -1.51
CA TYR A 26 -7.53 1.43 -2.58
C TYR A 26 -6.89 0.22 -3.27
N ALA A 27 -6.50 -0.79 -2.50
CA ALA A 27 -5.90 -1.97 -3.08
C ALA A 27 -6.90 -2.73 -3.96
N GLU A 28 -8.17 -2.74 -3.56
CA GLU A 28 -9.20 -3.40 -4.34
C GLU A 28 -9.70 -2.56 -5.50
N GLY A 29 -9.50 -1.27 -5.44
CA GLY A 29 -9.86 -0.41 -6.55
C GLY A 29 -11.32 -0.01 -6.58
N PHE A 30 -11.97 0.05 -5.43
CA PHE A 30 -13.34 0.56 -5.43
C PHE A 30 -13.58 1.41 -4.18
N CYS A 31 -14.75 1.96 -4.08
CA CYS A 31 -15.10 2.95 -3.07
C CYS A 31 -14.11 4.11 -3.16
N GLU A 32 -13.48 4.48 -2.07
CA GLU A 32 -12.53 5.58 -2.09
C GLU A 32 -11.34 5.32 -3.01
N GLY A 33 -11.07 4.04 -3.31
CA GLY A 33 -9.96 3.70 -4.18
C GLY A 33 -10.30 3.65 -5.65
N GLU A 34 -11.55 3.90 -6.01
CA GLU A 34 -11.93 3.87 -7.40
C GLU A 34 -11.25 5.01 -8.13
N ASN A 35 -10.60 4.69 -9.23
CA ASN A 35 -9.87 5.69 -10.03
C ASN A 35 -8.67 6.29 -9.31
N ALA A 36 -8.18 5.63 -8.27
CA ALA A 36 -7.01 6.14 -7.57
C ALA A 36 -5.78 6.04 -8.45
N PRO A 37 -4.88 7.01 -8.35
CA PRO A 37 -3.61 6.93 -9.08
C PRO A 37 -2.82 5.70 -8.64
N ALA A 38 -1.98 5.20 -9.55
CA ALA A 38 -1.17 4.04 -9.23
C ALA A 38 -0.28 4.28 -8.01
N GLU A 39 0.22 5.51 -7.88
CA GLU A 39 1.08 5.82 -6.74
C GLU A 39 0.34 5.66 -5.43
N ASP A 40 -0.91 6.10 -5.38
CA ASP A 40 -1.69 5.96 -4.16
C ASP A 40 -1.99 4.50 -3.88
N GLN A 41 -2.25 3.72 -4.93
CA GLN A 41 -2.49 2.30 -4.73
C GLN A 41 -1.24 1.60 -4.18
N LEU A 42 -0.07 2.00 -4.63
CA LEU A 42 1.15 1.41 -4.10
C LEU A 42 1.35 1.76 -2.65
N GLU A 43 0.99 2.98 -2.25
CA GLU A 43 1.06 3.32 -0.84
C GLU A 43 0.09 2.47 -0.02
N ALA A 44 -1.10 2.22 -0.56
CA ALA A 44 -2.05 1.37 0.12
C ALA A 44 -1.46 -0.02 0.34
N TRP A 45 -0.83 -0.57 -0.70
CA TRP A 45 -0.20 -1.87 -0.56
C TRP A 45 0.95 -1.84 0.45
N ALA A 46 1.72 -0.75 0.47
CA ALA A 46 2.79 -0.61 1.44
C ALA A 46 2.22 -0.63 2.86
N TYR A 47 1.09 0.03 3.06
CA TYR A 47 0.43 0.01 4.37
C TYR A 47 0.02 -1.41 4.74
N LEU A 48 -0.59 -2.13 3.79
CA LEU A 48 -1.07 -3.48 4.06
C LEU A 48 0.09 -4.43 4.37
N ILE A 49 1.22 -4.22 3.72
CA ILE A 49 2.40 -5.04 3.96
C ILE A 49 3.02 -4.69 5.31
N MET A 50 3.18 -3.39 5.57
CA MET A 50 3.82 -2.95 6.79
C MET A 50 3.07 -3.42 8.03
N THR A 51 1.76 -3.35 7.98
CA THR A 51 0.95 -3.76 9.13
C THR A 51 0.72 -5.25 9.18
N GLY A 52 1.05 -5.95 8.11
CA GLY A 52 0.79 -7.38 8.03
C GLY A 52 -0.63 -7.74 7.69
N LEU A 53 -1.45 -6.75 7.44
CA LEU A 53 -2.86 -7.01 7.18
C LEU A 53 -3.07 -7.82 5.90
N CYS A 54 -2.21 -7.61 4.91
CA CYS A 54 -2.37 -8.32 3.64
C CYS A 54 -2.31 -9.83 3.82
N TRP A 55 -1.64 -10.31 4.86
CA TRP A 55 -1.52 -11.74 5.07
C TRP A 55 -2.77 -12.33 5.73
N SER A 56 -3.62 -11.46 6.30
CA SER A 56 -4.85 -11.90 6.95
C SER A 56 -6.07 -11.77 6.06
N LEU A 57 -5.94 -11.11 4.93
CA LEU A 57 -7.05 -10.92 4.03
C LEU A 57 -7.13 -12.09 3.06
N GLN A 58 -8.01 -11.99 2.07
CA GLN A 58 -8.17 -13.08 1.12
C GLN A 58 -6.86 -13.40 0.43
N GLY A 59 -6.74 -14.62 -0.05
CA GLY A 59 -5.48 -15.11 -0.58
C GLY A 59 -4.85 -14.24 -1.66
N TRP A 60 -5.66 -13.61 -2.50
CA TRP A 60 -5.07 -12.81 -3.58
C TRP A 60 -4.33 -11.58 -3.04
N PHE A 61 -4.74 -11.08 -1.87
CA PHE A 61 -3.98 -9.98 -1.24
C PHE A 61 -2.57 -10.43 -0.93
N GLY A 62 -2.43 -11.59 -0.32
CA GLY A 62 -1.10 -12.08 0.03
C GLY A 62 -0.27 -12.38 -1.20
N ARG A 63 -0.87 -12.96 -2.22
CA ARG A 63 -0.13 -13.27 -3.43
C ARG A 63 0.35 -12.01 -4.12
N ASN A 64 -0.50 -10.99 -4.17
CA ASN A 64 -0.11 -9.75 -4.81
C ASN A 64 0.97 -9.03 -3.99
N ALA A 65 0.81 -9.04 -2.67
CA ALA A 65 1.81 -8.43 -1.80
C ALA A 65 3.16 -9.11 -1.96
N ARG A 66 3.16 -10.43 -2.04
CA ARG A 66 4.40 -11.16 -2.22
C ARG A 66 5.07 -10.79 -3.54
N SER A 67 4.27 -10.65 -4.58
CA SER A 67 4.81 -10.25 -5.87
C SER A 67 5.46 -8.88 -5.80
N LEU A 68 4.82 -7.95 -5.11
CA LEU A 68 5.39 -6.61 -4.97
C LEU A 68 6.70 -6.63 -4.19
N ILE A 69 6.78 -7.46 -3.18
CA ILE A 69 8.02 -7.58 -2.41
C ILE A 69 9.10 -8.25 -3.25
N ASP A 70 8.75 -9.33 -3.93
CA ASP A 70 9.72 -10.08 -4.70
C ASP A 70 10.29 -9.27 -5.85
N ASN A 71 9.52 -8.34 -6.39
CA ASN A 71 9.99 -7.49 -7.46
C ASN A 71 10.62 -6.20 -6.96
N ASN A 72 10.84 -6.09 -5.67
CA ASN A 72 11.48 -4.94 -5.06
C ASN A 72 10.71 -3.64 -5.26
N ILE A 73 9.41 -3.75 -5.46
CA ILE A 73 8.58 -2.57 -5.62
C ILE A 73 8.22 -2.00 -4.25
N ILE A 74 7.97 -2.87 -3.28
CA ILE A 74 7.65 -2.45 -1.91
C ILE A 74 8.47 -3.29 -0.96
N GLY A 75 9.10 -2.64 0.01
CA GLY A 75 9.84 -3.34 1.04
C GLY A 75 8.93 -3.82 2.15
N LYS A 76 9.39 -4.79 2.90
CA LYS A 76 8.58 -5.36 3.97
C LYS A 76 8.25 -4.35 5.05
N GLU A 77 9.05 -3.32 5.17
CA GLU A 77 8.83 -2.29 6.18
C GLU A 77 7.87 -1.22 5.71
N GLY A 78 7.32 -1.34 4.51
CA GLY A 78 6.36 -0.38 4.01
C GLY A 78 6.93 0.73 3.19
N THR A 79 8.14 0.56 2.70
CA THR A 79 8.74 1.56 1.84
C THR A 79 8.44 1.23 0.38
N VAL A 80 8.09 2.24 -0.38
CA VAL A 80 7.86 2.09 -1.81
C VAL A 80 9.14 2.49 -2.53
N ASN A 81 9.53 1.70 -3.50
CA ASN A 81 10.77 1.96 -4.24
C ASN A 81 10.49 3.01 -5.31
N TRP A 82 10.34 4.25 -4.88
CA TRP A 82 9.99 5.32 -5.80
C TRP A 82 11.04 5.52 -6.89
N ASP A 83 12.30 5.33 -6.55
CA ASP A 83 13.37 5.52 -7.55
C ASP A 83 13.21 4.55 -8.70
N MET A 84 12.94 3.28 -8.40
CA MET A 84 12.77 2.30 -9.45
C MET A 84 11.54 2.61 -10.27
N LEU A 85 10.46 3.01 -9.62
CA LEU A 85 9.22 3.31 -10.33
C LEU A 85 9.38 4.54 -11.21
N ASP A 86 10.08 5.55 -10.73
CA ASP A 86 10.31 6.74 -11.53
C ASP A 86 11.13 6.42 -12.77
N GLU A 87 12.11 5.53 -12.62
CA GLU A 87 12.93 5.16 -13.76
C GLU A 87 12.14 4.36 -14.78
N MET A 88 11.25 3.49 -14.30
CA MET A 88 10.46 2.70 -15.21
C MET A 88 9.37 3.53 -15.83
N GLY A 89 8.96 4.51 -15.21
CA GLY A 89 7.77 5.09 -15.44
C GLY A 89 7.59 5.90 -16.47
N HIS A 90 8.29 6.18 -16.70
CA HIS A 90 7.91 6.99 -17.53
C HIS A 90 8.35 8.10 -17.27
#